data_6810faa9a42f905cd5090b81a45e61ba
#
_entry.id   6810faa9a42f905cd5090b81a45e61ba
#
_cell.length_a   1.000
_cell.length_b   1.000
_cell.length_c   1.000
_cell.angle_alpha   90.00
_cell.angle_beta   90.00
_cell.angle_gamma   90.00
#
_symmetry.space_group_name_H-M   'P 1'
#
loop_
_entity.id
_entity.type
_entity.pdbx_description
1 polymer ?
#
loop_
_entity_poly.entity_id
_entity_poly.type
_entity_poly.pdbx_seq_one_letter_code
_entity_poly.pdbx_strand_id
1 'polypeptide(L)'
;RVDGHAALVNKFLFDQAKIVASNVDGGEVKQINGVPTGLLLDNAMNFVSKQLPAYSSNQVKTAIAEIQEELFQYGITGTHEAGIDFKHIKLFKSMISSGKLKLELYAMLMNSAENRTFAMKHGPYRFQNLYIRSFKVFADGSLGSRGALLKKPYSDEHQSHGLLLTSVKEMRDVSLFCLKQGYQMNTHGIGDSANSLILDIYKNAFKRNPDHRFRIE
;
A
#
# COMPACT_ATOMS: atom_id res chain seq x y z
N ARG A 1 3.33 2.71 14.19
CA ARG A 1 4.33 3.66 13.72
C ARG A 1 3.70 4.56 12.64
N VAL A 2 4.12 5.83 12.57
CA VAL A 2 3.49 6.82 11.67
C VAL A 2 3.69 6.51 10.18
N ASP A 3 4.76 5.82 9.85
CA ASP A 3 5.06 5.39 8.47
C ASP A 3 4.23 4.17 8.00
N GLY A 4 3.42 3.56 8.88
CA GLY A 4 2.57 2.42 8.54
C GLY A 4 3.29 1.07 8.45
N HIS A 5 4.60 1.00 8.72
CA HIS A 5 5.40 -0.22 8.56
C HIS A 5 5.69 -0.98 9.86
N ALA A 6 5.19 -0.52 11.00
CA ALA A 6 5.31 -1.24 12.26
C ALA A 6 4.15 -0.94 13.21
N ALA A 7 3.73 -1.93 13.99
CA ALA A 7 2.76 -1.80 15.07
C ALA A 7 3.29 -2.43 16.35
N LEU A 8 3.07 -1.74 17.48
CA LEU A 8 3.30 -2.31 18.80
C LEU A 8 1.94 -2.66 19.41
N VAL A 9 1.75 -3.91 19.77
CA VAL A 9 0.51 -4.43 20.34
C VAL A 9 0.72 -4.91 21.78
N ASN A 10 -0.30 -4.76 22.60
CA ASN A 10 -0.28 -5.29 23.95
C ASN A 10 -0.52 -6.82 23.96
N LYS A 11 -0.22 -7.44 25.11
CA LYS A 11 -0.36 -8.89 25.26
C LYS A 11 -1.80 -9.37 24.99
N PHE A 12 -2.81 -8.61 25.40
CA PHE A 12 -4.21 -8.97 25.17
C PHE A 12 -4.52 -9.15 23.68
N LEU A 13 -4.18 -8.15 22.85
CA LEU A 13 -4.42 -8.22 21.40
C LEU A 13 -3.54 -9.28 20.75
N PHE A 14 -2.29 -9.46 21.21
CA PHE A 14 -1.38 -10.49 20.73
C PHE A 14 -1.97 -11.89 20.92
N ASP A 15 -2.47 -12.19 22.12
CA ASP A 15 -3.08 -13.46 22.45
C ASP A 15 -4.42 -13.67 21.71
N GLN A 16 -5.25 -12.64 21.64
CA GLN A 16 -6.54 -12.70 20.95
C GLN A 16 -6.37 -12.95 19.43
N ALA A 17 -5.38 -12.32 18.82
CA ALA A 17 -5.06 -12.53 17.41
C ALA A 17 -4.38 -13.87 17.12
N LYS A 18 -4.09 -14.66 18.18
CA LYS A 18 -3.41 -15.98 18.10
C LYS A 18 -2.13 -15.90 17.26
N ILE A 19 -1.34 -14.85 17.48
CA ILE A 19 -0.11 -14.63 16.74
C ILE A 19 0.88 -15.73 17.14
N VAL A 20 1.23 -16.57 16.20
CA VAL A 20 2.31 -17.52 16.38
C VAL A 20 3.61 -16.78 16.01
N ALA A 21 4.62 -16.88 16.87
CA ALA A 21 5.94 -16.31 16.63
C ALA A 21 6.67 -17.09 15.52
N SER A 22 6.18 -16.98 14.30
CA SER A 22 6.73 -17.64 13.12
C SER A 22 6.99 -16.61 12.03
N ASN A 23 7.89 -16.94 11.11
CA ASN A 23 8.12 -16.14 9.93
C ASN A 23 6.83 -15.96 9.12
N VAL A 24 6.54 -14.74 8.76
CA VAL A 24 5.44 -14.35 7.89
C VAL A 24 6.05 -13.84 6.60
N ASP A 25 5.58 -14.31 5.47
CA ASP A 25 6.07 -13.79 4.18
C ASP A 25 5.89 -12.26 4.10
N GLY A 26 7.00 -11.56 3.95
CA GLY A 26 7.00 -10.09 3.94
C GLY A 26 6.71 -9.43 5.30
N GLY A 27 6.83 -10.15 6.41
CA GLY A 27 6.62 -9.59 7.75
C GLY A 27 7.44 -10.27 8.83
N GLU A 28 7.58 -9.61 9.96
CA GLU A 28 8.34 -10.14 11.10
C GLU A 28 7.61 -9.87 12.43
N VAL A 29 7.57 -10.89 13.29
CA VAL A 29 7.20 -10.76 14.70
C VAL A 29 8.48 -10.68 15.51
N LYS A 30 8.85 -9.50 15.98
CA LYS A 30 10.11 -9.28 16.74
C LYS A 30 10.10 -10.04 18.06
N GLN A 31 11.23 -10.71 18.32
CA GLN A 31 11.44 -11.51 19.52
C GLN A 31 12.72 -11.08 20.27
N ILE A 32 12.73 -11.27 21.58
CA ILE A 32 13.92 -11.20 22.43
C ILE A 32 14.04 -12.55 23.13
N ASN A 33 15.14 -13.24 22.94
CA ASN A 33 15.39 -14.58 23.49
C ASN A 33 14.23 -15.57 23.21
N GLY A 34 13.67 -15.53 22.00
CA GLY A 34 12.57 -16.41 21.58
C GLY A 34 11.18 -15.96 22.10
N VAL A 35 11.10 -14.86 22.86
CA VAL A 35 9.84 -14.33 23.39
C VAL A 35 9.35 -13.17 22.53
N PRO A 36 8.13 -13.20 21.98
CA PRO A 36 7.57 -12.09 21.22
C PRO A 36 7.49 -10.79 22.05
N THR A 37 7.90 -9.70 21.43
CA THR A 37 7.90 -8.36 22.07
C THR A 37 6.58 -7.62 21.92
N GLY A 38 5.70 -8.09 21.02
CA GLY A 38 4.51 -7.37 20.57
C GLY A 38 4.80 -6.41 19.40
N LEU A 39 6.05 -6.27 18.98
CA LEU A 39 6.41 -5.47 17.80
C LEU A 39 6.22 -6.31 16.53
N LEU A 40 5.35 -5.82 15.65
CA LEU A 40 4.98 -6.44 14.38
C LEU A 40 5.47 -5.54 13.24
N LEU A 41 6.14 -6.12 12.26
CA LEU A 41 6.64 -5.40 11.08
C LEU A 41 5.87 -5.84 9.83
N ASP A 42 5.53 -4.86 9.00
CA ASP A 42 4.95 -5.03 7.67
C ASP A 42 3.80 -6.06 7.63
N ASN A 43 3.88 -7.13 6.85
CA ASN A 43 2.79 -8.11 6.70
C ASN A 43 2.40 -8.82 8.03
N ALA A 44 3.26 -8.82 9.05
CA ALA A 44 2.89 -9.35 10.36
C ALA A 44 1.79 -8.50 11.04
N MET A 45 1.63 -7.24 10.70
CA MET A 45 0.53 -6.41 11.20
C MET A 45 -0.85 -6.92 10.76
N ASN A 46 -0.93 -7.72 9.70
CA ASN A 46 -2.19 -8.31 9.22
C ASN A 46 -2.84 -9.25 10.24
N PHE A 47 -2.08 -9.81 11.18
CA PHE A 47 -2.65 -10.61 12.27
C PHE A 47 -3.62 -9.80 13.14
N VAL A 48 -3.28 -8.54 13.41
CA VAL A 48 -4.04 -7.70 14.32
C VAL A 48 -5.00 -6.76 13.58
N SER A 49 -4.68 -6.31 12.38
CA SER A 49 -5.56 -5.40 11.62
C SER A 49 -6.96 -5.97 11.40
N LYS A 50 -7.07 -7.29 11.27
CA LYS A 50 -8.35 -8.01 11.13
C LYS A 50 -9.20 -8.04 12.42
N GLN A 51 -8.60 -7.77 13.59
CA GLN A 51 -9.26 -7.72 14.89
C GLN A 51 -9.72 -6.30 15.23
N LEU A 52 -9.21 -5.30 14.55
CA LEU A 52 -9.60 -3.92 14.79
C LEU A 52 -10.96 -3.63 14.16
N PRO A 53 -11.83 -2.87 14.87
CA PRO A 53 -13.11 -2.48 14.29
C PRO A 53 -12.90 -1.60 13.06
N ALA A 54 -13.65 -1.88 12.01
CA ALA A 54 -13.63 -1.04 10.81
C ALA A 54 -14.23 0.34 11.11
N TYR A 55 -13.64 1.38 10.57
CA TYR A 55 -14.23 2.72 10.61
C TYR A 55 -15.57 2.75 9.87
N SER A 56 -16.56 3.41 10.49
CA SER A 56 -17.83 3.66 9.84
C SER A 56 -17.67 4.63 8.66
N SER A 57 -18.56 4.54 7.68
CA SER A 57 -18.55 5.47 6.55
C SER A 57 -18.63 6.94 6.95
N ASN A 58 -19.30 7.24 8.07
CA ASN A 58 -19.39 8.61 8.57
C ASN A 58 -18.06 9.09 9.15
N GLN A 59 -17.35 8.26 9.93
CA GLN A 59 -16.00 8.59 10.42
C GLN A 59 -15.03 8.86 9.28
N VAL A 60 -15.05 8.01 8.24
CA VAL A 60 -14.19 8.21 7.06
C VAL A 60 -14.55 9.50 6.32
N LYS A 61 -15.84 9.80 6.13
CA LYS A 61 -16.28 11.06 5.50
C LYS A 61 -15.85 12.30 6.29
N THR A 62 -15.97 12.26 7.60
CA THR A 62 -15.55 13.36 8.48
C THR A 62 -14.03 13.57 8.37
N ALA A 63 -13.23 12.50 8.49
CA ALA A 63 -11.77 12.58 8.37
C ALA A 63 -11.32 13.14 7.00
N ILE A 64 -11.97 12.71 5.90
CA ILE A 64 -11.67 13.25 4.55
C ILE A 64 -12.00 14.74 4.47
N ALA A 65 -13.13 15.18 5.04
CA ALA A 65 -13.49 16.59 5.04
C ALA A 65 -12.51 17.44 5.85
N GLU A 66 -12.10 16.96 7.02
CA GLU A 66 -11.13 17.65 7.88
C GLU A 66 -9.75 17.77 7.22
N ILE A 67 -9.21 16.67 6.66
CA ILE A 67 -7.91 16.74 5.99
C ILE A 67 -7.95 17.59 4.73
N GLN A 68 -9.06 17.62 4.00
CA GLN A 68 -9.24 18.50 2.85
C GLN A 68 -9.11 19.98 3.23
N GLU A 69 -9.77 20.40 4.31
CA GLU A 69 -9.68 21.77 4.80
C GLU A 69 -8.25 22.13 5.22
N GLU A 70 -7.54 21.20 5.88
CA GLU A 70 -6.15 21.38 6.23
C GLU A 70 -5.26 21.53 4.98
N LEU A 71 -5.42 20.65 3.97
CA LEU A 71 -4.66 20.73 2.72
C LEU A 71 -4.90 22.06 1.98
N PHE A 72 -6.12 22.56 1.97
CA PHE A 72 -6.44 23.84 1.35
C PHE A 72 -5.76 25.02 2.04
N GLN A 73 -5.55 24.99 3.36
CA GLN A 73 -4.80 26.02 4.08
C GLN A 73 -3.35 26.13 3.61
N TYR A 74 -2.77 25.03 3.11
CA TYR A 74 -1.42 25.00 2.51
C TYR A 74 -1.43 25.21 0.99
N GLY A 75 -2.58 25.53 0.40
CA GLY A 75 -2.71 25.70 -1.06
C GLY A 75 -2.66 24.39 -1.86
N ILE A 76 -2.79 23.24 -1.20
CA ILE A 76 -2.80 21.93 -1.85
C ILE A 76 -4.22 21.64 -2.34
N THR A 77 -4.40 21.59 -3.67
CA THR A 77 -5.70 21.41 -4.32
C THR A 77 -5.91 20.00 -4.90
N GLY A 78 -4.87 19.16 -4.89
CA GLY A 78 -4.94 17.79 -5.37
C GLY A 78 -4.00 16.87 -4.62
N THR A 79 -4.37 15.60 -4.52
CA THR A 79 -3.58 14.61 -3.80
C THR A 79 -3.63 13.25 -4.48
N HIS A 80 -2.62 12.42 -4.19
CA HIS A 80 -2.58 11.01 -4.56
C HIS A 80 -2.94 10.15 -3.36
N GLU A 81 -3.96 9.31 -3.49
CA GLU A 81 -4.35 8.33 -2.49
C GLU A 81 -3.72 6.98 -2.82
N ALA A 82 -2.75 6.57 -2.02
CA ALA A 82 -1.85 5.46 -2.30
C ALA A 82 -2.38 4.09 -1.81
N GLY A 83 -3.58 3.76 -2.21
CA GLY A 83 -4.15 2.44 -1.98
C GLY A 83 -5.57 2.44 -1.46
N ILE A 84 -6.55 2.28 -2.34
CA ILE A 84 -7.96 2.22 -1.98
C ILE A 84 -8.60 0.86 -2.28
N ASP A 85 -9.52 0.45 -1.41
CA ASP A 85 -10.43 -0.66 -1.68
C ASP A 85 -11.61 -0.21 -2.54
N PHE A 86 -12.26 -1.16 -3.18
CA PHE A 86 -13.44 -0.94 -4.02
C PHE A 86 -14.56 -0.13 -3.32
N LYS A 87 -14.77 -0.35 -2.02
CA LYS A 87 -15.77 0.39 -1.22
C LYS A 87 -15.54 1.90 -1.21
N HIS A 88 -14.28 2.35 -1.25
CA HIS A 88 -13.91 3.77 -1.23
C HIS A 88 -14.28 4.49 -2.54
N ILE A 89 -14.35 3.79 -3.67
CA ILE A 89 -14.78 4.38 -4.94
C ILE A 89 -16.20 4.94 -4.81
N LYS A 90 -17.11 4.16 -4.22
CA LYS A 90 -18.51 4.58 -3.99
C LYS A 90 -18.58 5.75 -3.00
N LEU A 91 -17.76 5.70 -1.95
CA LEU A 91 -17.68 6.75 -0.93
C LEU A 91 -17.24 8.09 -1.56
N PHE A 92 -16.13 8.09 -2.28
CA PHE A 92 -15.60 9.28 -2.94
C PHE A 92 -16.60 9.86 -3.95
N LYS A 93 -17.21 9.01 -4.78
CA LYS A 93 -18.27 9.46 -5.71
C LYS A 93 -19.43 10.14 -4.98
N SER A 94 -19.89 9.57 -3.88
CA SER A 94 -20.96 10.17 -3.07
C SER A 94 -20.58 11.53 -2.49
N MET A 95 -19.33 11.67 -1.97
CA MET A 95 -18.84 12.94 -1.43
C MET A 95 -18.64 14.00 -2.52
N ILE A 96 -18.14 13.60 -3.68
CA ILE A 96 -17.96 14.48 -4.84
C ILE A 96 -19.32 14.96 -5.34
N SER A 97 -20.29 14.06 -5.55
CA SER A 97 -21.65 14.42 -6.00
C SER A 97 -22.38 15.36 -5.04
N SER A 98 -22.08 15.28 -3.75
CA SER A 98 -22.65 16.16 -2.72
C SER A 98 -21.82 17.46 -2.50
N GLY A 99 -20.76 17.70 -3.27
CA GLY A 99 -19.86 18.85 -3.11
C GLY A 99 -19.00 18.83 -1.85
N LYS A 100 -18.93 17.71 -1.14
CA LYS A 100 -18.15 17.57 0.10
C LYS A 100 -16.68 17.21 -0.13
N LEU A 101 -16.34 16.63 -1.27
CA LEU A 101 -14.95 16.37 -1.68
C LEU A 101 -14.64 17.18 -2.93
N LYS A 102 -13.80 18.20 -2.77
CA LYS A 102 -13.42 19.18 -3.81
C LYS A 102 -11.99 19.02 -4.30
N LEU A 103 -11.13 18.30 -3.53
CA LEU A 103 -9.77 17.98 -3.95
C LEU A 103 -9.77 17.17 -5.26
N GLU A 104 -8.84 17.48 -6.16
CA GLU A 104 -8.48 16.57 -7.26
C GLU A 104 -7.84 15.32 -6.65
N LEU A 105 -8.48 14.18 -6.85
CA LEU A 105 -8.06 12.92 -6.24
C LEU A 105 -7.58 11.92 -7.29
N TYR A 106 -6.26 11.65 -7.30
CA TYR A 106 -5.70 10.53 -8.02
C TYR A 106 -5.62 9.31 -7.09
N ALA A 107 -6.52 8.35 -7.26
CA ALA A 107 -6.62 7.18 -6.40
C ALA A 107 -6.00 5.94 -7.06
N MET A 108 -5.17 5.22 -6.30
CA MET A 108 -4.54 3.97 -6.69
C MET A 108 -5.32 2.81 -6.10
N LEU A 109 -5.62 1.80 -6.89
CA LEU A 109 -6.33 0.61 -6.42
C LEU A 109 -5.39 -0.36 -5.71
N MET A 110 -5.77 -0.86 -4.55
CA MET A 110 -5.12 -2.05 -3.99
C MET A 110 -5.34 -3.26 -4.90
N ASN A 111 -4.37 -4.18 -4.95
CA ASN A 111 -4.45 -5.40 -5.75
C ASN A 111 -5.41 -6.41 -5.10
N SER A 112 -6.72 -6.23 -5.29
CA SER A 112 -7.78 -7.13 -4.84
C SER A 112 -8.64 -7.64 -6.00
N ALA A 113 -9.37 -8.73 -5.79
CA ALA A 113 -10.25 -9.31 -6.80
C ALA A 113 -11.35 -8.33 -7.23
N GLU A 114 -11.93 -7.59 -6.28
CA GLU A 114 -12.97 -6.59 -6.55
C GLU A 114 -12.42 -5.43 -7.38
N ASN A 115 -11.24 -4.92 -7.02
CA ASN A 115 -10.58 -3.85 -7.75
C ASN A 115 -10.16 -4.29 -9.15
N ARG A 116 -9.67 -5.52 -9.33
CA ARG A 116 -9.39 -6.09 -10.66
C ARG A 116 -10.65 -6.22 -11.50
N THR A 117 -11.76 -6.68 -10.91
CA THR A 117 -13.06 -6.76 -11.59
C THR A 117 -13.53 -5.39 -12.02
N PHE A 118 -13.42 -4.37 -11.16
CA PHE A 118 -13.74 -2.99 -11.51
C PHE A 118 -12.88 -2.50 -12.67
N ALA A 119 -11.56 -2.74 -12.60
CA ALA A 119 -10.64 -2.31 -13.65
C ALA A 119 -10.89 -2.98 -15.00
N MET A 120 -11.20 -4.28 -15.02
CA MET A 120 -11.57 -5.00 -16.24
C MET A 120 -12.85 -4.48 -16.87
N LYS A 121 -13.81 -4.05 -16.04
CA LYS A 121 -15.11 -3.55 -16.51
C LYS A 121 -15.04 -2.11 -17.05
N HIS A 122 -14.22 -1.26 -16.45
CA HIS A 122 -14.25 0.19 -16.68
C HIS A 122 -12.99 0.74 -17.37
N GLY A 123 -11.87 0.01 -17.34
CA GLY A 123 -10.57 0.59 -17.70
C GLY A 123 -10.17 1.74 -16.75
N PRO A 124 -9.19 2.58 -17.12
CA PRO A 124 -8.89 3.81 -16.40
C PRO A 124 -10.14 4.67 -16.25
N TYR A 125 -10.44 5.05 -15.01
CA TYR A 125 -11.74 5.60 -14.66
C TYR A 125 -11.62 7.05 -14.18
N ARG A 126 -12.54 7.90 -14.65
CA ARG A 126 -12.68 9.27 -14.18
C ARG A 126 -14.12 9.59 -13.82
N PHE A 127 -14.30 10.29 -12.70
CA PHE A 127 -15.59 10.82 -12.26
C PHE A 127 -15.35 12.21 -11.65
N GLN A 128 -15.64 13.28 -12.39
CA GLN A 128 -15.34 14.65 -12.01
C GLN A 128 -13.87 14.81 -11.59
N ASN A 129 -13.61 15.13 -10.31
CA ASN A 129 -12.29 15.29 -9.70
C ASN A 129 -11.68 13.99 -9.14
N LEU A 130 -12.29 12.81 -9.35
CA LEU A 130 -11.71 11.50 -9.03
C LEU A 130 -11.12 10.87 -10.29
N TYR A 131 -9.84 10.51 -10.22
CA TYR A 131 -9.13 9.81 -11.27
C TYR A 131 -8.48 8.53 -10.76
N ILE A 132 -8.86 7.39 -11.31
CA ILE A 132 -8.37 6.05 -10.94
C ILE A 132 -7.67 5.45 -12.15
N ARG A 133 -6.33 5.38 -12.13
CA ARG A 133 -5.52 4.88 -13.25
C ARG A 133 -4.35 4.01 -12.84
N SER A 134 -4.22 3.64 -11.58
CA SER A 134 -3.09 2.83 -11.14
C SER A 134 -3.47 1.79 -10.11
N PHE A 135 -2.62 0.77 -10.03
CA PHE A 135 -2.59 -0.20 -8.93
C PHE A 135 -1.39 0.08 -8.04
N LYS A 136 -1.63 0.11 -6.73
CA LYS A 136 -0.60 0.21 -5.69
C LYS A 136 -0.05 -1.15 -5.35
N VAL A 137 1.26 -1.26 -5.27
CA VAL A 137 1.98 -2.46 -4.84
C VAL A 137 3.07 -2.05 -3.86
N PHE A 138 3.40 -2.89 -2.91
CA PHE A 138 4.48 -2.69 -1.96
C PHE A 138 5.55 -3.75 -2.21
N ALA A 139 6.72 -3.35 -2.72
CA ALA A 139 7.82 -4.30 -2.91
C ALA A 139 8.52 -4.59 -1.59
N ASP A 140 8.74 -3.58 -0.77
CA ASP A 140 9.40 -3.69 0.52
C ASP A 140 8.81 -2.74 1.57
N GLY A 141 9.37 -2.75 2.78
CA GLY A 141 8.99 -1.87 3.87
C GLY A 141 9.86 -0.63 3.97
N SER A 142 9.94 -0.01 5.17
CA SER A 142 10.68 1.23 5.40
C SER A 142 12.05 1.01 6.04
N LEU A 143 12.99 1.95 5.83
CA LEU A 143 14.32 1.90 6.45
C LEU A 143 14.25 1.92 7.98
N GLY A 144 13.42 2.77 8.53
CA GLY A 144 13.35 2.96 9.97
C GLY A 144 12.79 1.77 10.77
N SER A 145 12.06 0.85 10.13
CA SER A 145 11.63 -0.43 10.71
C SER A 145 12.51 -1.61 10.28
N ARG A 146 13.57 -1.35 9.47
CA ARG A 146 14.43 -2.36 8.84
C ARG A 146 13.68 -3.30 7.89
N GLY A 147 12.56 -2.82 7.33
CA GLY A 147 11.79 -3.52 6.32
C GLY A 147 12.21 -3.23 4.88
N ALA A 148 12.95 -2.14 4.63
CA ALA A 148 13.45 -1.83 3.29
C ALA A 148 14.45 -2.91 2.81
N LEU A 149 14.26 -3.43 1.60
CA LEU A 149 15.04 -4.55 1.07
C LEU A 149 16.36 -4.06 0.47
N LEU A 150 17.47 -4.36 1.15
CA LEU A 150 18.81 -3.89 0.84
C LEU A 150 19.68 -4.99 0.20
N LYS A 151 20.62 -4.58 -0.67
CA LYS A 151 21.67 -5.45 -1.22
C LYS A 151 22.71 -5.87 -0.17
N LYS A 152 22.97 -4.99 0.80
CA LYS A 152 23.84 -5.28 1.94
C LYS A 152 23.01 -5.33 3.21
N PRO A 153 23.47 -6.08 4.25
CA PRO A 153 22.80 -6.07 5.54
C PRO A 153 22.72 -4.66 6.13
N TYR A 154 21.75 -4.44 7.01
CA TYR A 154 21.70 -3.24 7.83
C TYR A 154 22.94 -3.12 8.71
N SER A 155 23.48 -1.91 8.89
CA SER A 155 24.68 -1.65 9.69
C SER A 155 24.48 -1.90 11.18
N ASP A 156 23.25 -1.82 11.63
CA ASP A 156 22.83 -2.03 13.03
C ASP A 156 22.05 -3.35 13.24
N GLU A 157 21.86 -4.15 12.18
CA GLU A 157 21.25 -5.48 12.22
C GLU A 157 21.86 -6.37 11.11
N HIS A 158 23.11 -6.80 11.35
CA HIS A 158 23.97 -7.45 10.35
C HIS A 158 23.42 -8.77 9.73
N GLN A 159 22.35 -9.33 10.26
CA GLN A 159 21.71 -10.53 9.70
C GLN A 159 20.46 -10.21 8.89
N SER A 160 20.04 -8.93 8.84
CA SER A 160 18.84 -8.51 8.13
C SER A 160 19.17 -7.77 6.85
N HIS A 161 18.52 -8.15 5.77
CA HIS A 161 18.50 -7.44 4.50
C HIS A 161 17.17 -6.74 4.24
N GLY A 162 16.24 -6.74 5.21
CA GLY A 162 14.88 -6.26 5.05
C GLY A 162 13.91 -7.32 4.54
N LEU A 163 12.75 -6.88 4.08
CA LEU A 163 11.62 -7.75 3.76
C LEU A 163 11.10 -7.51 2.33
N LEU A 164 10.84 -8.58 1.61
CA LEU A 164 10.09 -8.53 0.35
C LEU A 164 8.59 -8.72 0.67
N LEU A 165 7.78 -7.66 0.56
CA LEU A 165 6.36 -7.68 0.96
C LEU A 165 5.45 -8.37 -0.06
N THR A 166 5.71 -8.11 -1.34
CA THR A 166 4.99 -8.74 -2.46
C THR A 166 5.95 -9.62 -3.25
N SER A 167 5.57 -10.86 -3.50
CA SER A 167 6.42 -11.79 -4.25
C SER A 167 6.74 -11.27 -5.67
N VAL A 168 7.92 -11.63 -6.19
CA VAL A 168 8.32 -11.29 -7.57
C VAL A 168 7.30 -11.76 -8.60
N LYS A 169 6.74 -12.94 -8.38
CA LYS A 169 5.70 -13.52 -9.24
C LYS A 169 4.46 -12.64 -9.26
N GLU A 170 3.99 -12.23 -8.09
CA GLU A 170 2.80 -11.37 -7.98
C GLU A 170 3.04 -9.99 -8.59
N MET A 171 4.19 -9.36 -8.33
CA MET A 171 4.54 -8.08 -8.95
C MET A 171 4.55 -8.15 -10.48
N ARG A 172 5.09 -9.23 -11.05
CA ARG A 172 5.06 -9.47 -12.51
C ARG A 172 3.62 -9.64 -13.01
N ASP A 173 2.80 -10.35 -12.29
CA ASP A 173 1.38 -10.59 -12.61
C ASP A 173 0.59 -9.28 -12.63
N VAL A 174 0.76 -8.44 -11.61
CA VAL A 174 0.15 -7.09 -11.54
C VAL A 174 0.66 -6.21 -12.69
N SER A 175 1.96 -6.25 -12.99
CA SER A 175 2.54 -5.51 -14.11
C SER A 175 1.88 -5.87 -15.44
N LEU A 176 1.73 -7.17 -15.73
CA LEU A 176 1.07 -7.64 -16.94
C LEU A 176 -0.42 -7.28 -16.99
N PHE A 177 -1.09 -7.39 -15.86
CA PHE A 177 -2.49 -6.98 -15.72
C PHE A 177 -2.66 -5.49 -16.00
N CYS A 178 -1.83 -4.64 -15.40
CA CYS A 178 -1.85 -3.19 -15.61
C CYS A 178 -1.64 -2.84 -17.09
N LEU A 179 -0.65 -3.43 -17.74
CA LEU A 179 -0.40 -3.23 -19.17
C LEU A 179 -1.62 -3.59 -20.02
N LYS A 180 -2.24 -4.75 -19.74
CA LYS A 180 -3.40 -5.23 -20.49
C LYS A 180 -4.62 -4.33 -20.32
N GLN A 181 -4.81 -3.75 -19.14
CA GLN A 181 -5.98 -2.93 -18.81
C GLN A 181 -5.75 -1.42 -18.99
N GLY A 182 -4.55 -0.98 -19.42
CA GLY A 182 -4.20 0.43 -19.58
C GLY A 182 -3.97 1.19 -18.27
N TYR A 183 -3.71 0.46 -17.18
CA TYR A 183 -3.38 1.03 -15.87
C TYR A 183 -1.88 1.22 -15.69
N GLN A 184 -1.52 2.12 -14.79
CA GLN A 184 -0.16 2.23 -14.26
C GLN A 184 0.01 1.25 -13.10
N MET A 185 1.24 0.79 -12.86
CA MET A 185 1.65 0.15 -11.62
C MET A 185 2.51 1.12 -10.83
N ASN A 186 2.10 1.46 -9.62
CA ASN A 186 2.83 2.32 -8.72
C ASN A 186 3.35 1.47 -7.56
N THR A 187 4.68 1.33 -7.49
CA THR A 187 5.29 0.39 -6.56
C THR A 187 6.09 1.13 -5.50
N HIS A 188 5.74 0.91 -4.23
CA HIS A 188 6.57 1.31 -3.12
C HIS A 188 7.89 0.55 -3.16
N GLY A 189 9.01 1.28 -3.15
CA GLY A 189 10.34 0.69 -3.17
C GLY A 189 11.37 1.63 -2.55
N ILE A 190 11.80 1.33 -1.35
CA ILE A 190 12.76 2.11 -0.57
C ILE A 190 14.18 1.56 -0.72
N GLY A 191 14.35 0.24 -0.54
CA GLY A 191 15.65 -0.41 -0.59
C GLY A 191 16.24 -0.45 -2.00
N ASP A 192 17.57 -0.42 -2.08
CA ASP A 192 18.29 -0.49 -3.35
C ASP A 192 18.13 -1.85 -4.05
N SER A 193 17.93 -2.92 -3.30
CA SER A 193 17.59 -4.25 -3.84
C SER A 193 16.16 -4.27 -4.38
N ALA A 194 15.19 -3.70 -3.64
CA ALA A 194 13.81 -3.58 -4.09
C ALA A 194 13.71 -2.75 -5.38
N ASN A 195 14.39 -1.60 -5.43
CA ASN A 195 14.44 -0.76 -6.62
C ASN A 195 15.01 -1.50 -7.84
N SER A 196 16.13 -2.24 -7.66
CA SER A 196 16.71 -3.05 -8.74
C SER A 196 15.70 -4.08 -9.27
N LEU A 197 15.01 -4.77 -8.36
CA LEU A 197 14.00 -5.77 -8.71
C LEU A 197 12.80 -5.17 -9.46
N ILE A 198 12.29 -4.03 -8.98
CA ILE A 198 11.17 -3.31 -9.62
C ILE A 198 11.57 -2.87 -11.03
N LEU A 199 12.77 -2.32 -11.19
CA LEU A 199 13.29 -1.88 -12.48
C LEU A 199 13.40 -3.04 -13.48
N ASP A 200 13.82 -4.24 -13.04
CA ASP A 200 13.84 -5.42 -13.90
C ASP A 200 12.43 -5.84 -14.35
N ILE A 201 11.43 -5.72 -13.48
CA ILE A 201 10.03 -5.98 -13.82
C ILE A 201 9.55 -4.92 -14.82
N TYR A 202 9.83 -3.64 -14.57
CA TYR A 202 9.40 -2.52 -15.43
C TYR A 202 10.09 -2.52 -16.79
N LYS A 203 11.35 -2.97 -16.87
CA LYS A 203 12.06 -3.16 -18.15
C LYS A 203 11.29 -4.10 -19.08
N ASN A 204 10.65 -5.14 -18.57
CA ASN A 204 9.81 -6.03 -19.37
C ASN A 204 8.49 -5.36 -19.78
N ALA A 205 7.92 -4.52 -18.92
CA ALA A 205 6.75 -3.71 -19.24
C ALA A 205 7.08 -2.67 -20.33
N PHE A 206 8.21 -1.98 -20.20
CA PHE A 206 8.69 -0.99 -21.15
C PHE A 206 8.85 -1.57 -22.58
N LYS A 207 9.37 -2.77 -22.70
CA LYS A 207 9.48 -3.46 -24.00
C LYS A 207 8.13 -3.69 -24.69
N ARG A 208 7.04 -3.81 -23.90
CA ARG A 208 5.68 -4.05 -24.43
C ARG A 208 4.92 -2.76 -24.69
N ASN A 209 5.11 -1.76 -23.85
CA ASN A 209 4.51 -0.44 -23.97
C ASN A 209 5.46 0.62 -23.38
N PRO A 210 6.18 1.38 -24.20
CA PRO A 210 7.09 2.44 -23.73
C PRO A 210 6.41 3.55 -22.94
N ASP A 211 5.10 3.81 -23.15
CA ASP A 211 4.32 4.83 -22.43
C ASP A 211 3.47 4.22 -21.29
N HIS A 212 3.94 3.14 -20.64
CA HIS A 212 3.20 2.51 -19.54
C HIS A 212 3.08 3.38 -18.29
N ARG A 213 3.99 4.36 -18.11
CA ARG A 213 4.02 5.33 -16.99
C ARG A 213 4.04 4.67 -15.60
N PHE A 214 4.60 3.47 -15.48
CA PHE A 214 4.82 2.86 -14.17
C PHE A 214 5.80 3.69 -13.36
N ARG A 215 5.65 3.72 -12.05
CA ARG A 215 6.53 4.50 -11.19
C ARG A 215 6.90 3.75 -9.92
N ILE A 216 8.04 4.10 -9.36
CA ILE A 216 8.50 3.73 -8.02
C ILE A 216 8.27 4.94 -7.11
N GLU A 217 7.80 4.72 -5.90
CA GLU A 217 7.46 5.79 -4.95
C GLU A 217 7.81 5.39 -3.51
#